data_c016c0240aaac50babf647b638f934d1
#
_entry.id   c016c0240aaac50babf647b638f934d1
#
_cell.length_a   1.000
_cell.length_b   1.000
_cell.length_c   1.000
_cell.angle_alpha   90.00
_cell.angle_beta   90.00
_cell.angle_gamma   90.00
#
_symmetry.space_group_name_H-M   'P 1'
#
loop_
_entity.id
_entity.type
_entity.pdbx_description
1 polymer ?
#
loop_
_entity_poly.entity_id
_entity_poly.type
_entity_poly.pdbx_seq_one_letter_code
_entity_poly.pdbx_strand_id
1 'polypeptide(L)'
;AGIHTNSVHTKGKIDQIDNTRLLQAFQEIDIAVVAGFQGIDELGNTTTLGRGGSDTTAVALAGAFEVKAEIYTDVEGVYRTDPRIYSNAKKIEKISYDEMMEMSALGAKIMEMRSVELGKKYNVPIYVGKTLSTEGGTWIMSANESMEQRTISAATLQENILSVSISNFSN
;
A
#
# COMPACT_ATOMS: atom_id res chain seq x y z
N ALA A 1 18.90 0.56 5.52
CA ALA A 1 18.42 0.51 4.13
C ALA A 1 18.35 1.90 3.46
N GLY A 2 18.88 2.96 4.11
CA GLY A 2 18.93 4.31 3.53
C GLY A 2 17.55 4.97 3.32
N ILE A 3 16.57 4.65 4.16
CA ILE A 3 15.26 5.30 4.12
C ILE A 3 15.34 6.59 4.93
N HIS A 4 15.36 7.72 4.25
CA HIS A 4 15.38 9.04 4.85
C HIS A 4 13.98 9.59 4.97
N THR A 5 13.68 10.19 6.13
CA THR A 5 12.35 10.72 6.45
C THR A 5 12.48 12.14 7.02
N ASN A 6 11.36 12.85 7.01
CA ASN A 6 11.26 14.05 7.82
C ASN A 6 11.29 13.72 9.33
N SER A 7 11.47 14.74 10.18
CA SER A 7 11.62 14.59 11.64
C SER A 7 10.29 14.36 12.41
N VAL A 8 9.26 13.82 11.75
CA VAL A 8 8.00 13.45 12.41
C VAL A 8 8.10 12.00 12.90
N HIS A 9 8.49 11.79 14.15
CA HIS A 9 8.91 10.49 14.69
C HIS A 9 7.85 9.37 14.67
N THR A 10 6.54 9.68 14.67
CA THR A 10 5.46 8.68 14.71
C THR A 10 4.71 8.50 13.37
N LYS A 11 4.91 9.42 12.43
CA LYS A 11 4.28 9.42 11.09
C LYS A 11 5.25 9.99 10.05
N GLY A 12 6.50 9.57 10.11
CA GLY A 12 7.55 10.02 9.20
C GLY A 12 7.14 9.84 7.74
N LYS A 13 7.39 10.86 6.92
CA LYS A 13 7.25 10.75 5.47
C LYS A 13 8.60 10.40 4.87
N ILE A 14 8.61 9.46 3.95
CA ILE A 14 9.81 9.11 3.20
C ILE A 14 10.09 10.27 2.24
N ASP A 15 11.22 10.90 2.41
CA ASP A 15 11.68 11.99 1.55
C ASP A 15 12.62 11.45 0.47
N GLN A 16 13.52 10.53 0.83
CA GLN A 16 14.50 9.95 -0.08
C GLN A 16 14.83 8.51 0.31
N ILE A 17 15.19 7.70 -0.68
CA ILE A 17 15.79 6.38 -0.47
C ILE A 17 17.17 6.39 -1.09
N ASP A 18 18.18 6.16 -0.25
CA ASP A 18 19.54 5.85 -0.68
C ASP A 18 19.71 4.33 -0.76
N ASN A 19 19.67 3.79 -1.96
CA ASN A 19 19.82 2.35 -2.20
C ASN A 19 21.28 1.91 -2.40
N THR A 20 22.26 2.82 -2.31
CA THR A 20 23.69 2.56 -2.57
C THR A 20 24.20 1.36 -1.77
N ARG A 21 23.92 1.33 -0.46
CA ARG A 21 24.35 0.24 0.42
C ARG A 21 23.74 -1.12 0.05
N LEU A 22 22.48 -1.13 -0.38
CA LEU A 22 21.82 -2.36 -0.83
C LEU A 22 22.39 -2.83 -2.17
N LEU A 23 22.62 -1.91 -3.10
CA LEU A 23 23.28 -2.22 -4.38
C LEU A 23 24.69 -2.80 -4.17
N GLN A 24 25.48 -2.25 -3.23
CA GLN A 24 26.78 -2.81 -2.87
C GLN A 24 26.64 -4.21 -2.27
N ALA A 25 25.69 -4.42 -1.34
CA ALA A 25 25.46 -5.72 -0.72
C ALA A 25 25.10 -6.79 -1.76
N PHE A 26 24.27 -6.46 -2.75
CA PHE A 26 23.88 -7.39 -3.83
C PHE A 26 25.01 -7.77 -4.79
N GLN A 27 26.21 -7.23 -4.64
CA GLN A 27 27.41 -7.74 -5.33
C GLN A 27 27.91 -9.03 -4.69
N GLU A 28 27.56 -9.29 -3.42
CA GLU A 28 28.07 -10.40 -2.62
C GLU A 28 26.98 -11.37 -2.12
N ILE A 29 25.71 -10.92 -2.09
CA ILE A 29 24.57 -11.70 -1.59
C ILE A 29 23.40 -11.67 -2.54
N ASP A 30 22.63 -12.76 -2.59
CA ASP A 30 21.42 -12.87 -3.42
C ASP A 30 20.17 -12.34 -2.70
N ILE A 31 20.15 -12.34 -1.37
CA ILE A 31 18.99 -11.99 -0.56
C ILE A 31 19.40 -11.03 0.55
N ALA A 32 18.71 -9.90 0.64
CA ALA A 32 18.87 -8.94 1.74
C ALA A 32 17.57 -8.83 2.54
N VAL A 33 17.67 -8.98 3.86
CA VAL A 33 16.55 -8.72 4.78
C VAL A 33 16.64 -7.29 5.28
N VAL A 34 15.60 -6.50 5.01
CA VAL A 34 15.54 -5.08 5.38
C VAL A 34 14.48 -4.87 6.46
N ALA A 35 14.84 -4.19 7.56
CA ALA A 35 13.87 -3.79 8.57
C ALA A 35 12.92 -2.73 7.98
N GLY A 36 11.63 -3.04 7.95
CA GLY A 36 10.58 -2.12 7.52
C GLY A 36 10.09 -1.21 8.65
N PHE A 37 9.11 -0.35 8.36
CA PHE A 37 8.41 0.52 9.31
C PHE A 37 9.23 1.71 9.82
N GLN A 38 10.51 1.79 9.60
CA GLN A 38 11.40 2.80 10.16
C GLN A 38 12.25 3.48 9.09
N GLY A 39 12.69 4.69 9.41
CA GLY A 39 13.67 5.46 8.65
C GLY A 39 14.56 6.27 9.59
N ILE A 40 15.36 7.15 9.05
CA ILE A 40 16.20 8.09 9.78
C ILE A 40 15.90 9.50 9.32
N ASP A 41 15.92 10.46 10.24
CA ASP A 41 15.84 11.89 9.94
C ASP A 41 17.22 12.48 9.62
N GLU A 42 17.25 13.77 9.29
CA GLU A 42 18.48 14.51 8.97
C GLU A 42 19.50 14.53 10.13
N LEU A 43 19.03 14.38 11.37
CA LEU A 43 19.86 14.32 12.56
C LEU A 43 20.35 12.91 12.89
N GLY A 44 19.96 11.90 12.10
CA GLY A 44 20.30 10.50 12.32
C GLY A 44 19.42 9.80 13.35
N ASN A 45 18.32 10.42 13.82
CA ASN A 45 17.39 9.79 14.74
C ASN A 45 16.49 8.81 14.00
N THR A 46 16.16 7.70 14.66
CA THR A 46 15.19 6.74 14.12
C THR A 46 13.79 7.32 14.16
N THR A 47 13.11 7.28 13.03
CA THR A 47 11.70 7.66 12.87
C THR A 47 10.87 6.43 12.53
N THR A 48 9.56 6.50 12.79
CA THR A 48 8.62 5.45 12.38
C THR A 48 7.63 5.99 11.35
N LEU A 49 7.28 5.14 10.39
CA LEU A 49 6.40 5.53 9.28
C LEU A 49 4.92 5.52 9.65
N GLY A 50 4.58 5.04 10.85
CA GLY A 50 3.20 4.91 11.29
C GLY A 50 2.49 3.69 10.70
N ARG A 51 1.16 3.71 10.72
CA ARG A 51 0.34 2.58 10.26
C ARG A 51 0.66 2.22 8.82
N GLY A 52 0.72 0.91 8.50
CA GLY A 52 1.11 0.41 7.18
C GLY A 52 2.54 0.75 6.78
N GLY A 53 3.40 1.10 7.74
CA GLY A 53 4.78 1.51 7.47
C GLY A 53 5.63 0.42 6.83
N SER A 54 5.37 -0.86 7.10
CA SER A 54 6.06 -1.98 6.45
C SER A 54 5.72 -2.07 4.96
N ASP A 55 4.43 -1.96 4.61
CA ASP A 55 3.97 -1.93 3.22
C ASP A 55 4.55 -0.72 2.50
N THR A 56 4.51 0.45 3.16
CA THR A 56 5.11 1.69 2.66
C THR A 56 6.61 1.52 2.39
N THR A 57 7.33 0.86 3.30
CA THR A 57 8.76 0.55 3.12
C THR A 57 9.00 -0.35 1.90
N ALA A 58 8.21 -1.43 1.78
CA ALA A 58 8.35 -2.38 0.67
C ALA A 58 8.11 -1.70 -0.69
N VAL A 59 7.03 -0.92 -0.80
CA VAL A 59 6.69 -0.21 -2.04
C VAL A 59 7.71 0.88 -2.36
N ALA A 60 8.22 1.60 -1.34
CA ALA A 60 9.23 2.62 -1.53
C ALA A 60 10.56 2.04 -2.04
N LEU A 61 11.00 0.92 -1.45
CA LEU A 61 12.19 0.20 -1.94
C LEU A 61 11.99 -0.32 -3.36
N ALA A 62 10.82 -0.93 -3.64
CA ALA A 62 10.50 -1.39 -4.99
C ALA A 62 10.56 -0.26 -6.01
N GLY A 63 10.08 0.94 -5.67
CA GLY A 63 10.22 2.13 -6.51
C GLY A 63 11.67 2.56 -6.72
N ALA A 64 12.51 2.51 -5.68
CA ALA A 64 13.92 2.87 -5.77
C ALA A 64 14.75 1.87 -6.60
N PHE A 65 14.29 0.62 -6.72
CA PHE A 65 14.90 -0.43 -7.54
C PHE A 65 14.18 -0.66 -8.87
N GLU A 66 13.11 0.08 -9.15
CA GLU A 66 12.28 -0.07 -10.37
C GLU A 66 11.76 -1.50 -10.59
N VAL A 67 11.33 -2.13 -9.49
CA VAL A 67 10.79 -3.50 -9.49
C VAL A 67 9.38 -3.53 -8.90
N LYS A 68 8.69 -4.67 -9.02
CA LYS A 68 7.41 -4.91 -8.37
C LYS A 68 7.58 -5.08 -6.86
N ALA A 69 6.54 -4.77 -6.08
CA ALA A 69 6.42 -5.11 -4.67
C ALA A 69 5.47 -6.30 -4.50
N GLU A 70 5.80 -7.22 -3.61
CA GLU A 70 4.91 -8.33 -3.24
C GLU A 70 4.64 -8.26 -1.73
N ILE A 71 3.37 -8.12 -1.36
CA ILE A 71 2.90 -8.05 0.03
C ILE A 71 2.19 -9.35 0.37
N TYR A 72 2.78 -10.12 1.25
CA TYR A 72 2.20 -11.36 1.75
C TYR A 72 1.62 -11.14 3.15
N THR A 73 0.33 -11.45 3.32
CA THR A 73 -0.45 -11.18 4.52
C THR A 73 -1.36 -12.37 4.88
N ASP A 74 -2.34 -12.17 5.73
CA ASP A 74 -3.32 -13.17 6.15
C ASP A 74 -4.55 -13.28 5.23
N VAL A 75 -4.68 -12.36 4.26
CA VAL A 75 -5.76 -12.34 3.28
C VAL A 75 -5.28 -12.77 1.89
N GLU A 76 -6.18 -13.40 1.11
CA GLU A 76 -5.84 -13.94 -0.21
C GLU A 76 -5.78 -12.88 -1.32
N GLY A 77 -6.09 -11.64 -0.99
CA GLY A 77 -6.13 -10.52 -1.94
C GLY A 77 -7.28 -9.57 -1.66
N VAL A 78 -7.60 -8.74 -2.65
CA VAL A 78 -8.69 -7.78 -2.60
C VAL A 78 -9.95 -8.42 -3.16
N TYR A 79 -11.06 -8.32 -2.42
CA TYR A 79 -12.36 -8.82 -2.84
C TYR A 79 -13.29 -7.67 -3.20
N ARG A 80 -14.28 -7.94 -4.08
CA ARG A 80 -15.29 -6.95 -4.49
C ARG A 80 -16.18 -6.47 -3.33
N THR A 81 -16.29 -7.26 -2.27
CA THR A 81 -16.88 -6.91 -0.98
C THR A 81 -16.25 -7.80 0.09
N ASP A 82 -16.45 -7.49 1.36
CA ASP A 82 -15.89 -8.28 2.46
C ASP A 82 -16.45 -9.71 2.45
N PRO A 83 -15.63 -10.76 2.28
CA PRO A 83 -16.09 -12.15 2.25
C PRO A 83 -16.68 -12.62 3.59
N ARG A 84 -16.40 -11.91 4.70
CA ARG A 84 -17.02 -12.18 6.01
C ARG A 84 -18.48 -11.72 6.06
N ILE A 85 -18.84 -10.72 5.23
CA ILE A 85 -20.21 -10.21 5.09
C ILE A 85 -20.95 -10.98 4.00
N TYR A 86 -20.29 -11.25 2.88
CA TYR A 86 -20.84 -11.96 1.74
C TYR A 86 -19.89 -13.07 1.28
N SER A 87 -20.20 -14.31 1.68
CA SER A 87 -19.32 -15.48 1.45
C SER A 87 -19.04 -15.79 -0.02
N ASN A 88 -19.90 -15.33 -0.95
CA ASN A 88 -19.71 -15.48 -2.39
C ASN A 88 -18.98 -14.29 -3.02
N ALA A 89 -18.34 -13.43 -2.22
CA ALA A 89 -17.53 -12.33 -2.71
C ALA A 89 -16.44 -12.83 -3.65
N LYS A 90 -16.34 -12.20 -4.83
CA LYS A 90 -15.31 -12.58 -5.81
C LYS A 90 -14.03 -11.78 -5.57
N LYS A 91 -12.91 -12.49 -5.60
CA LYS A 91 -11.59 -11.88 -5.58
C LYS A 91 -11.36 -11.08 -6.86
N ILE A 92 -10.67 -9.96 -6.73
CA ILE A 92 -10.25 -9.08 -7.83
C ILE A 92 -8.85 -9.49 -8.23
N GLU A 93 -8.64 -9.90 -9.47
CA GLU A 93 -7.31 -10.28 -9.95
C GLU A 93 -6.42 -9.06 -10.19
N LYS A 94 -7.01 -7.99 -10.73
CA LYS A 94 -6.33 -6.72 -11.02
C LYS A 94 -7.23 -5.55 -10.67
N ILE A 95 -6.66 -4.57 -9.99
CA ILE A 95 -7.33 -3.33 -9.57
C ILE A 95 -6.40 -2.14 -9.85
N SER A 96 -6.96 -1.01 -10.21
CA SER A 96 -6.18 0.21 -10.39
C SER A 96 -5.77 0.80 -9.04
N TYR A 97 -4.72 1.63 -9.04
CA TYR A 97 -4.32 2.35 -7.84
C TYR A 97 -5.46 3.23 -7.31
N ASP A 98 -6.20 3.89 -8.21
CA ASP A 98 -7.29 4.79 -7.85
C ASP A 98 -8.44 4.05 -7.18
N GLU A 99 -8.89 2.94 -7.76
CA GLU A 99 -9.92 2.08 -7.16
C GLU A 99 -9.48 1.53 -5.80
N MET A 100 -8.21 1.10 -5.67
CA MET A 100 -7.69 0.58 -4.42
C MET A 100 -7.60 1.67 -3.34
N MET A 101 -7.19 2.90 -3.71
CA MET A 101 -7.18 4.04 -2.79
C MET A 101 -8.58 4.40 -2.33
N GLU A 102 -9.55 4.42 -3.22
CA GLU A 102 -10.94 4.67 -2.89
C GLU A 102 -11.50 3.60 -1.93
N MET A 103 -11.27 2.32 -2.22
CA MET A 103 -11.65 1.24 -1.32
C MET A 103 -11.00 1.38 0.06
N SER A 104 -9.71 1.73 0.12
CA SER A 104 -8.98 1.93 1.38
C SER A 104 -9.55 3.12 2.17
N ALA A 105 -9.89 4.22 1.51
CA ALA A 105 -10.52 5.39 2.12
C ALA A 105 -11.91 5.08 2.68
N LEU A 106 -12.66 4.19 2.02
CA LEU A 106 -14.00 3.77 2.41
C LEU A 106 -14.03 2.58 3.38
N GLY A 107 -12.89 2.15 3.91
CA GLY A 107 -12.81 1.19 5.02
C GLY A 107 -12.28 -0.21 4.66
N ALA A 108 -11.88 -0.47 3.43
CA ALA A 108 -11.18 -1.71 3.10
C ALA A 108 -9.78 -1.72 3.75
N LYS A 109 -9.56 -2.60 4.74
CA LYS A 109 -8.34 -2.63 5.57
C LYS A 109 -7.27 -3.59 5.01
N ILE A 110 -7.17 -3.74 3.71
CA ILE A 110 -6.25 -4.69 3.07
C ILE A 110 -4.88 -4.05 2.86
N MET A 111 -4.88 -2.82 2.36
CA MET A 111 -3.68 -2.02 2.14
C MET A 111 -3.87 -0.63 2.75
N GLU A 112 -2.81 -0.09 3.31
CA GLU A 112 -2.82 1.29 3.77
C GLU A 112 -2.74 2.23 2.54
N MET A 113 -3.64 3.22 2.47
CA MET A 113 -3.77 4.13 1.32
C MET A 113 -2.43 4.74 0.90
N ARG A 114 -1.61 5.14 1.88
CA ARG A 114 -0.30 5.75 1.64
C ARG A 114 0.67 4.85 0.86
N SER A 115 0.65 3.53 1.07
CA SER A 115 1.49 2.60 0.30
C SER A 115 1.03 2.50 -1.14
N VAL A 116 -0.28 2.56 -1.37
CA VAL A 116 -0.88 2.56 -2.72
C VAL A 116 -0.59 3.87 -3.46
N GLU A 117 -0.70 5.03 -2.77
CA GLU A 117 -0.31 6.34 -3.30
C GLU A 117 1.15 6.36 -3.77
N LEU A 118 2.03 5.76 -2.96
CA LEU A 118 3.44 5.65 -3.30
C LEU A 118 3.66 4.75 -4.51
N GLY A 119 2.95 3.62 -4.58
CA GLY A 119 2.94 2.73 -5.74
C GLY A 119 2.50 3.44 -7.00
N LYS A 120 1.43 4.22 -6.94
CA LYS A 120 0.96 5.05 -8.06
C LYS A 120 2.01 6.07 -8.47
N LYS A 121 2.59 6.80 -7.51
CA LYS A 121 3.60 7.85 -7.78
C LYS A 121 4.82 7.31 -8.53
N TYR A 122 5.30 6.14 -8.17
CA TYR A 122 6.49 5.53 -8.76
C TYR A 122 6.17 4.43 -9.78
N ASN A 123 4.89 4.25 -10.12
CA ASN A 123 4.40 3.20 -11.03
C ASN A 123 4.89 1.80 -10.65
N VAL A 124 4.86 1.47 -9.35
CA VAL A 124 5.27 0.18 -8.80
C VAL A 124 4.10 -0.79 -8.81
N PRO A 125 4.10 -1.86 -9.61
CA PRO A 125 3.08 -2.90 -9.51
C PRO A 125 3.16 -3.56 -8.13
N ILE A 126 2.03 -3.61 -7.41
CA ILE A 126 1.95 -4.20 -6.07
C ILE A 126 1.11 -5.47 -6.14
N TYR A 127 1.68 -6.59 -5.74
CA TYR A 127 0.95 -7.84 -5.54
C TYR A 127 0.56 -7.98 -4.08
N VAL A 128 -0.68 -8.38 -3.83
CA VAL A 128 -1.18 -8.69 -2.48
C VAL A 128 -1.74 -10.09 -2.47
N GLY A 129 -1.23 -10.94 -1.59
CA GLY A 129 -1.66 -12.32 -1.49
C GLY A 129 -1.42 -12.91 -0.11
N LYS A 130 -1.97 -14.10 0.12
CA LYS A 130 -1.84 -14.80 1.38
C LYS A 130 -0.51 -15.52 1.48
N THR A 131 0.13 -15.41 2.63
CA THR A 131 1.38 -16.10 2.94
C THR A 131 1.21 -17.62 2.77
N LEU A 132 2.14 -18.27 2.07
CA LEU A 132 2.16 -19.71 1.79
C LEU A 132 0.93 -20.26 1.06
N SER A 133 0.12 -19.41 0.42
CA SER A 133 -0.99 -19.86 -0.43
C SER A 133 -0.51 -20.09 -1.86
N THR A 134 -1.09 -21.11 -2.50
CA THR A 134 -0.94 -21.36 -3.94
C THR A 134 -2.03 -20.67 -4.77
N GLU A 135 -3.04 -20.11 -4.12
CA GLU A 135 -4.08 -19.34 -4.77
C GLU A 135 -3.57 -17.95 -5.14
N GLY A 136 -3.80 -17.54 -6.37
CA GLY A 136 -3.37 -16.22 -6.85
C GLY A 136 -3.96 -15.09 -6.00
N GLY A 137 -3.21 -13.98 -5.87
CA GLY A 137 -3.63 -12.75 -5.19
C GLY A 137 -4.21 -11.69 -6.12
N THR A 138 -4.10 -10.44 -5.69
CA THR A 138 -4.53 -9.26 -6.44
C THR A 138 -3.32 -8.42 -6.85
N TRP A 139 -3.29 -7.99 -8.10
CA TRP A 139 -2.35 -6.98 -8.59
C TRP A 139 -2.97 -5.59 -8.51
N ILE A 140 -2.27 -4.65 -7.88
CA ILE A 140 -2.60 -3.23 -7.86
C ILE A 140 -1.61 -2.53 -8.79
N MET A 141 -2.11 -1.89 -9.85
CA MET A 141 -1.28 -1.34 -10.92
C MET A 141 -1.99 -0.21 -11.67
N SER A 142 -1.35 0.38 -12.65
CA SER A 142 -2.00 1.38 -13.52
C SER A 142 -3.23 0.78 -14.21
N ALA A 143 -4.29 1.57 -14.35
CA ALA A 143 -5.49 1.18 -15.09
C ALA A 143 -5.13 0.85 -16.56
N ASN A 144 -5.86 -0.11 -17.11
CA ASN A 144 -5.83 -0.42 -18.54
C ASN A 144 -7.27 -0.43 -19.07
N GLU A 145 -7.44 -0.43 -20.40
CA GLU A 145 -8.75 -0.36 -21.06
C GLU A 145 -9.75 -1.43 -20.59
N SER A 146 -9.27 -2.63 -20.24
CA SER A 146 -10.13 -3.72 -19.75
C SER A 146 -10.63 -3.50 -18.31
N MET A 147 -9.96 -2.66 -17.53
CA MET A 147 -10.35 -2.29 -16.16
C MET A 147 -11.35 -1.13 -16.18
N GLU A 148 -11.21 -0.18 -17.09
CA GLU A 148 -12.08 0.99 -17.25
C GLU A 148 -13.49 0.66 -17.74
N GLN A 149 -13.73 -0.52 -18.31
CA GLN A 149 -15.06 -0.94 -18.80
C GLN A 149 -16.06 -1.30 -17.69
N ARG A 150 -15.66 -1.32 -16.42
CA ARG A 150 -16.53 -1.70 -15.30
C ARG A 150 -17.13 -0.49 -14.64
N THR A 151 -18.48 -0.40 -14.64
CA THR A 151 -19.22 0.67 -13.97
C THR A 151 -19.12 0.59 -12.44
N ILE A 152 -19.04 -0.62 -11.85
CA ILE A 152 -18.88 -0.86 -10.42
C ILE A 152 -17.84 -1.95 -10.23
N SER A 153 -16.74 -1.62 -9.54
CA SER A 153 -15.64 -2.54 -9.30
C SER A 153 -15.79 -3.28 -7.97
N ALA A 154 -16.21 -2.57 -6.92
CA ALA A 154 -16.35 -3.11 -5.57
C ALA A 154 -17.36 -2.32 -4.72
N ALA A 155 -17.73 -2.88 -3.56
CA ALA A 155 -18.53 -2.23 -2.54
C ALA A 155 -17.86 -2.44 -1.17
N THR A 156 -17.71 -1.39 -0.39
CA THR A 156 -17.19 -1.43 0.98
C THR A 156 -18.26 -1.04 1.97
N LEU A 157 -18.20 -1.61 3.17
CA LEU A 157 -19.08 -1.25 4.28
C LEU A 157 -18.28 -0.53 5.35
N GLN A 158 -18.75 0.64 5.75
CA GLN A 158 -18.22 1.36 6.89
C GLN A 158 -19.33 1.46 7.96
N GLU A 159 -19.07 0.91 9.13
CA GLU A 159 -19.98 0.94 10.27
C GLU A 159 -19.70 2.15 11.18
N ASN A 160 -20.66 2.49 12.03
CA ASN A 160 -20.54 3.55 13.04
C ASN A 160 -20.22 4.94 12.46
N ILE A 161 -20.90 5.30 11.38
CA ILE A 161 -20.77 6.63 10.77
C ILE A 161 -21.71 7.59 11.47
N LEU A 162 -21.19 8.75 11.90
CA LEU A 162 -21.96 9.90 12.33
C LEU A 162 -21.96 10.94 11.22
N SER A 163 -23.15 11.29 10.71
CA SER A 163 -23.31 12.42 9.77
C SER A 163 -23.70 13.66 10.53
N VAL A 164 -22.94 14.74 10.40
CA VAL A 164 -23.25 16.06 10.95
C VAL A 164 -23.46 17.04 9.82
N SER A 165 -24.69 17.56 9.69
CA SER A 165 -25.03 18.60 8.71
C SER A 165 -25.12 19.95 9.44
N ILE A 166 -24.39 20.95 8.96
CA ILE A 166 -24.44 22.31 9.47
C ILE A 166 -25.05 23.17 8.34
N SER A 167 -26.24 23.73 8.59
CA SER A 167 -26.93 24.64 7.67
C SER A 167 -26.96 26.05 8.28
N ASN A 168 -27.04 27.09 7.42
CA ASN A 168 -27.05 28.50 7.80
C ASN A 168 -25.72 29.05 8.34
N PHE A 169 -24.67 29.01 7.52
CA PHE A 169 -23.59 29.96 7.64
C PHE A 169 -24.03 31.28 7.06
N SER A 170 -24.43 32.24 7.90
CA SER A 170 -24.44 33.67 7.51
C SER A 170 -23.00 34.18 7.64
N ASN A 171 -22.45 34.67 6.52
CA ASN A 171 -21.23 35.48 6.53
C ASN A 171 -21.44 36.77 7.31
#